data_3cb6002a2d3a69750b03e105c526d285
#
_entry.id   3cb6002a2d3a69750b03e105c526d285
#
_cell.length_a   1.000
_cell.length_b   1.000
_cell.length_c   1.000
_cell.angle_alpha   90.00
_cell.angle_beta   90.00
_cell.angle_gamma   90.00
#
_symmetry.space_group_name_H-M   'P 1'
#
loop_
_entity.id
_entity.type
_entity.pdbx_description
1 polymer ?
#
loop_
_entity_poly.entity_id
_entity_poly.type
_entity_poly.pdbx_seq_one_letter_code
_entity_poly.pdbx_strand_id
1 'polypeptide(L)'
;MKKYKPSEEVDFVIIGSGAAGGVMAKQLATAGFSVVVMEQGAWGAYGHEQDYNKDELINRFPAEEDKLISDPKFQRNTFRRNANEKAVAGGHTYGCVVGGGTVTYGASSWRHLPYEFNEASKFGTMKGTGIADWPVSYEEIEPYYTQAEWEIGISGPNIKTPLIAPMSKPYPCRPLPLKSSGALIQKAAAKLNLTVTPNVAAIIAEPYNGRSGCINCGACSGYGCQVKARSSSAVALLPYAVATGNCEIRVHSYVREIAVDASGRATGVTYFDKANNNQEVFQKAKCVVLSANGTETPRLLLLSKSSRFPQGLANSSGLVGKYLMTGNGGGASGLFADPLNEYKGAVTGAAVLSYVPNDVKARGFYGGGRMTARGQMSPMQYGLAGPHGAPSWGAGYKKALIEQANRRLTMVNFISQLPVETNTVDLDPDMKDAWGLPAMRITTTSHENDFKGMQFFIDRSVEILKAAGATQVWADGINDSKGGAHARGTARMGNDPKSSVVNKYHRAHDVPNLFVVDGSSFVTGGRNHPTMTISALAYRCADHLIKAAKSGNVTI
;
A
#
# COMPACT_ATOMS: atom_id res chain seq x y z
N MET A 1 -9.24 -21.15 16.29
CA MET A 1 -8.41 -21.12 15.07
C MET A 1 -7.64 -22.43 15.00
N LYS A 2 -7.66 -23.12 13.86
CA LYS A 2 -6.86 -24.33 13.63
C LYS A 2 -5.37 -23.98 13.73
N LYS A 3 -4.56 -24.91 14.24
CA LYS A 3 -3.09 -24.80 14.23
C LYS A 3 -2.52 -26.00 13.49
N TYR A 4 -1.60 -25.75 12.58
CA TYR A 4 -0.83 -26.77 11.88
C TYR A 4 0.53 -26.94 12.51
N LYS A 5 1.00 -28.19 12.66
CA LYS A 5 2.38 -28.44 13.12
C LYS A 5 3.35 -28.02 12.01
N PRO A 6 4.52 -27.47 12.32
CA PRO A 6 5.52 -27.12 11.32
C PRO A 6 5.96 -28.30 10.43
N SER A 7 5.97 -29.52 10.98
CA SER A 7 6.26 -30.76 10.25
C SER A 7 5.13 -31.23 9.33
N GLU A 8 3.90 -30.71 9.51
CA GLU A 8 2.75 -31.01 8.65
C GLU A 8 2.86 -30.21 7.37
N GLU A 9 2.78 -30.87 6.23
CA GLU A 9 2.78 -30.20 4.93
C GLU A 9 1.39 -29.61 4.65
N VAL A 10 1.33 -28.29 4.53
CA VAL A 10 0.10 -27.60 4.15
C VAL A 10 0.05 -27.32 2.63
N ASP A 11 -1.15 -27.13 2.08
CA ASP A 11 -1.27 -26.81 0.67
C ASP A 11 -0.63 -25.45 0.35
N PHE A 12 -0.85 -24.46 1.21
CA PHE A 12 -0.32 -23.11 1.01
C PHE A 12 0.29 -22.51 2.28
N VAL A 13 1.49 -21.97 2.14
CA VAL A 13 2.02 -20.95 3.04
C VAL A 13 1.89 -19.60 2.37
N ILE A 14 1.29 -18.63 3.06
CA ILE A 14 1.18 -17.23 2.62
C ILE A 14 2.07 -16.37 3.51
N ILE A 15 3.02 -15.65 2.93
CA ILE A 15 3.95 -14.77 3.66
C ILE A 15 3.41 -13.34 3.64
N GLY A 16 2.94 -12.87 4.79
CA GLY A 16 2.30 -11.56 4.97
C GLY A 16 0.78 -11.62 4.93
N SER A 17 0.14 -10.95 5.87
CA SER A 17 -1.31 -10.91 6.08
C SER A 17 -2.00 -9.64 5.55
N GLY A 18 -1.27 -8.83 4.76
CA GLY A 18 -1.72 -7.54 4.24
C GLY A 18 -2.85 -7.63 3.21
N ALA A 19 -2.96 -6.61 2.35
CA ALA A 19 -4.04 -6.49 1.37
C ALA A 19 -4.20 -7.73 0.46
N ALA A 20 -3.09 -8.21 -0.13
CA ALA A 20 -3.11 -9.37 -1.00
C ALA A 20 -3.16 -10.68 -0.21
N GLY A 21 -2.32 -10.82 0.83
CA GLY A 21 -2.29 -12.05 1.64
C GLY A 21 -3.62 -12.37 2.29
N GLY A 22 -4.37 -11.34 2.74
CA GLY A 22 -5.72 -11.50 3.27
C GLY A 22 -6.73 -12.01 2.23
N VAL A 23 -6.64 -11.55 0.98
CA VAL A 23 -7.45 -12.05 -0.14
C VAL A 23 -7.10 -13.50 -0.43
N MET A 24 -5.81 -13.81 -0.60
CA MET A 24 -5.33 -15.16 -0.89
C MET A 24 -5.75 -16.15 0.22
N ALA A 25 -5.57 -15.77 1.48
CA ALA A 25 -5.97 -16.58 2.63
C ALA A 25 -7.46 -16.90 2.61
N LYS A 26 -8.31 -15.89 2.39
CA LYS A 26 -9.77 -16.07 2.33
C LYS A 26 -10.17 -16.98 1.18
N GLN A 27 -9.68 -16.71 -0.03
CA GLN A 27 -10.09 -17.45 -1.22
C GLN A 27 -9.63 -18.92 -1.17
N LEU A 28 -8.37 -19.16 -0.80
CA LEU A 28 -7.81 -20.53 -0.75
C LEU A 28 -8.43 -21.35 0.39
N ALA A 29 -8.59 -20.79 1.59
CA ALA A 29 -9.22 -21.49 2.70
C ALA A 29 -10.71 -21.80 2.44
N THR A 30 -11.43 -20.87 1.80
CA THR A 30 -12.84 -21.09 1.38
C THR A 30 -12.94 -22.18 0.30
N ALA A 31 -11.94 -22.33 -0.56
CA ALA A 31 -11.88 -23.40 -1.57
C ALA A 31 -11.54 -24.78 -0.98
N GLY A 32 -11.25 -24.86 0.34
CA GLY A 32 -11.01 -26.11 1.07
C GLY A 32 -9.53 -26.46 1.27
N PHE A 33 -8.59 -25.60 0.85
CA PHE A 33 -7.16 -25.84 1.02
C PHE A 33 -6.68 -25.51 2.44
N SER A 34 -5.69 -26.26 2.92
CA SER A 34 -4.98 -25.97 4.17
C SER A 34 -4.02 -24.79 3.97
N VAL A 35 -4.20 -23.74 4.80
CA VAL A 35 -3.50 -22.45 4.65
C VAL A 35 -2.84 -22.03 5.96
N VAL A 36 -1.56 -21.69 5.93
CA VAL A 36 -0.86 -21.00 7.02
C VAL A 36 -0.42 -19.63 6.53
N VAL A 37 -0.90 -18.59 7.19
CA VAL A 37 -0.46 -17.21 6.95
C VAL A 37 0.61 -16.85 7.97
N MET A 38 1.83 -16.57 7.49
CA MET A 38 2.97 -16.12 8.30
C MET A 38 2.94 -14.61 8.42
N GLU A 39 2.79 -14.09 9.64
CA GLU A 39 2.83 -12.66 9.91
C GLU A 39 3.90 -12.35 10.96
N GLN A 40 4.79 -11.42 10.65
CA GLN A 40 5.87 -11.05 11.56
C GLN A 40 5.41 -10.25 12.80
N GLY A 41 4.29 -9.54 12.68
CA GLY A 41 3.68 -8.77 13.76
C GLY A 41 2.67 -9.56 14.58
N ALA A 42 2.10 -8.89 15.57
CA ALA A 42 1.03 -9.40 16.43
C ALA A 42 -0.36 -9.18 15.78
N TRP A 43 -1.43 -9.63 16.45
CA TRP A 43 -2.81 -9.26 16.11
C TRP A 43 -3.09 -7.75 16.28
N GLY A 44 -2.27 -7.07 17.07
CA GLY A 44 -2.41 -5.64 17.33
C GLY A 44 -3.77 -5.30 17.90
N ALA A 45 -4.30 -4.17 17.46
CA ALA A 45 -5.57 -3.61 17.92
C ALA A 45 -6.83 -4.48 17.68
N TYR A 46 -6.72 -5.64 17.03
CA TYR A 46 -7.88 -6.51 16.74
C TYR A 46 -7.83 -7.86 17.48
N GLY A 47 -6.76 -8.12 18.23
CA GLY A 47 -6.56 -9.39 18.93
C GLY A 47 -7.17 -9.46 20.32
N HIS A 48 -7.27 -8.34 21.02
CA HIS A 48 -7.78 -8.24 22.38
C HIS A 48 -8.73 -7.06 22.53
N GLU A 49 -9.85 -7.25 23.25
CA GLU A 49 -10.85 -6.19 23.49
C GLU A 49 -10.28 -4.99 24.26
N GLN A 50 -9.19 -5.18 24.99
CA GLN A 50 -8.55 -4.15 25.81
C GLN A 50 -7.72 -3.14 25.03
N ASP A 51 -7.34 -3.42 23.78
CA ASP A 51 -6.39 -2.60 23.02
C ASP A 51 -6.97 -1.27 22.55
N TYR A 52 -8.30 -1.14 22.51
CA TYR A 52 -8.98 0.08 22.09
C TYR A 52 -9.32 1.07 23.21
N ASN A 53 -9.14 0.67 24.45
CA ASN A 53 -9.41 1.53 25.61
C ASN A 53 -8.19 2.40 26.00
N LYS A 54 -7.16 2.37 25.19
CA LYS A 54 -5.94 3.16 25.39
C LYS A 54 -6.06 4.52 24.71
N ASP A 55 -5.45 5.54 25.30
CA ASP A 55 -5.43 6.88 24.74
C ASP A 55 -4.66 6.95 23.40
N GLU A 56 -4.71 8.10 22.75
CA GLU A 56 -4.06 8.33 21.45
C GLU A 56 -2.56 8.02 21.48
N LEU A 57 -1.87 8.39 22.56
CA LEU A 57 -0.43 8.20 22.71
C LEU A 57 -0.09 6.70 22.80
N ILE A 58 -0.80 5.98 23.64
CA ILE A 58 -0.59 4.54 23.86
C ILE A 58 -0.95 3.75 22.59
N ASN A 59 -2.04 4.08 21.91
CA ASN A 59 -2.43 3.41 20.67
C ASN A 59 -1.45 3.65 19.52
N ARG A 60 -0.77 4.79 19.50
CA ARG A 60 0.20 5.14 18.47
C ARG A 60 1.60 4.60 18.78
N PHE A 61 1.95 4.52 20.04
CA PHE A 61 3.23 4.04 20.55
C PHE A 61 3.02 2.86 21.49
N PRO A 62 2.42 1.75 21.03
CA PRO A 62 2.29 0.55 21.84
C PRO A 62 3.67 0.10 22.30
N ALA A 63 3.73 -0.74 23.33
CA ALA A 63 4.95 -1.41 23.75
C ALA A 63 5.66 -2.05 22.55
N GLU A 64 6.98 -2.15 22.58
CA GLU A 64 7.80 -2.51 21.40
C GLU A 64 7.36 -3.78 20.67
N GLU A 65 6.71 -4.69 21.38
CA GLU A 65 6.24 -5.97 20.84
C GLU A 65 4.93 -5.87 20.01
N ASP A 66 4.14 -4.81 20.21
CA ASP A 66 2.80 -4.67 19.62
C ASP A 66 2.66 -3.47 18.65
N LYS A 67 3.78 -2.98 18.12
CA LYS A 67 3.76 -1.87 17.16
C LYS A 67 2.99 -2.23 15.89
N LEU A 68 2.15 -1.32 15.44
CA LEU A 68 1.39 -1.47 14.19
C LEU A 68 2.26 -1.31 12.94
N ILE A 69 3.45 -0.72 13.09
CA ILE A 69 4.43 -0.50 12.02
C ILE A 69 5.79 -1.05 12.42
N SER A 70 6.60 -1.41 11.43
CA SER A 70 7.98 -1.87 11.65
C SER A 70 8.80 -0.80 12.39
N ASP A 71 9.72 -1.26 13.24
CA ASP A 71 10.64 -0.39 13.95
C ASP A 71 12.03 -0.47 13.31
N PRO A 72 12.58 0.65 12.80
CA PRO A 72 13.92 0.67 12.22
C PRO A 72 15.06 0.25 13.17
N LYS A 73 14.79 0.14 14.47
CA LYS A 73 15.76 -0.48 15.43
C LYS A 73 15.90 -1.98 15.19
N PHE A 74 14.83 -2.66 14.78
CA PHE A 74 14.79 -4.10 14.50
C PHE A 74 14.84 -4.39 13.00
N GLN A 75 13.87 -3.89 12.24
CA GLN A 75 13.85 -3.98 10.78
C GLN A 75 14.69 -2.86 10.18
N ARG A 76 16.02 -2.96 10.37
CA ARG A 76 16.96 -1.95 9.89
C ARG A 76 16.92 -1.85 8.36
N ASN A 77 17.07 -0.63 7.88
CA ASN A 77 17.17 -0.35 6.46
C ASN A 77 18.12 0.81 6.21
N THR A 78 18.64 0.88 4.99
CA THR A 78 19.49 1.97 4.53
C THR A 78 18.90 2.65 3.30
N PHE A 79 19.33 3.87 3.07
CA PHE A 79 18.87 4.70 1.97
C PHE A 79 20.04 5.40 1.26
N ARG A 80 19.97 5.50 -0.08
CA ARG A 80 20.81 6.35 -0.92
C ARG A 80 20.03 6.84 -2.15
N ARG A 81 20.48 7.93 -2.76
CA ARG A 81 19.85 8.48 -3.97
C ARG A 81 20.26 7.73 -5.24
N ASN A 82 21.49 7.28 -5.31
CA ASN A 82 22.04 6.56 -6.46
C ASN A 82 23.14 5.59 -6.03
N ALA A 83 23.59 4.74 -6.95
CA ALA A 83 24.57 3.70 -6.67
C ALA A 83 25.95 4.21 -6.24
N ASN A 84 26.31 5.45 -6.58
CA ASN A 84 27.61 6.04 -6.26
C ASN A 84 27.65 6.68 -4.85
N GLU A 85 26.50 6.83 -4.21
CA GLU A 85 26.41 7.37 -2.85
C GLU A 85 26.58 6.26 -1.81
N LYS A 86 27.24 6.59 -0.70
CA LYS A 86 27.24 5.74 0.48
C LYS A 86 25.84 5.70 1.08
N ALA A 87 25.32 4.50 1.32
CA ALA A 87 24.03 4.35 1.98
C ALA A 87 24.11 4.82 3.45
N VAL A 88 23.08 5.51 3.90
CA VAL A 88 22.92 5.97 5.29
C VAL A 88 21.75 5.25 5.94
N ALA A 89 21.67 5.28 7.27
CA ALA A 89 20.53 4.71 7.99
C ALA A 89 19.21 5.28 7.46
N GLY A 90 18.29 4.40 7.06
CA GLY A 90 17.00 4.74 6.52
C GLY A 90 15.93 4.85 7.60
N GLY A 91 14.82 5.47 7.26
CA GLY A 91 13.63 5.56 8.12
C GLY A 91 12.40 4.91 7.49
N HIS A 92 12.60 4.00 6.52
CA HIS A 92 11.49 3.31 5.87
C HIS A 92 10.75 2.40 6.85
N THR A 93 9.44 2.53 6.90
CA THR A 93 8.55 1.74 7.74
C THR A 93 7.36 1.21 6.94
N TYR A 94 6.82 0.08 7.37
CA TYR A 94 5.66 -0.58 6.77
C TYR A 94 4.80 -1.24 7.85
N GLY A 95 3.59 -1.69 7.50
CA GLY A 95 2.71 -2.37 8.46
C GLY A 95 3.32 -3.68 8.96
N CYS A 96 3.43 -3.82 10.28
CA CYS A 96 4.01 -4.99 10.96
C CYS A 96 2.99 -5.53 11.97
N VAL A 97 1.85 -5.98 11.48
CA VAL A 97 0.68 -6.37 12.27
C VAL A 97 -0.23 -7.22 11.38
N VAL A 98 -1.03 -8.11 11.96
CA VAL A 98 -2.06 -8.84 11.21
C VAL A 98 -2.96 -7.84 10.47
N GLY A 99 -2.98 -7.95 9.15
CA GLY A 99 -3.63 -6.97 8.27
C GLY A 99 -2.66 -6.01 7.59
N GLY A 100 -1.39 -6.00 7.98
CA GLY A 100 -0.35 -5.18 7.38
C GLY A 100 -0.69 -3.69 7.32
N GLY A 101 -0.22 -3.00 6.30
CA GLY A 101 -0.46 -1.57 6.09
C GLY A 101 -1.93 -1.17 5.98
N THR A 102 -2.86 -2.11 5.72
CA THR A 102 -4.31 -1.80 5.68
C THR A 102 -4.90 -1.49 7.06
N VAL A 103 -4.19 -1.78 8.14
CA VAL A 103 -4.61 -1.45 9.51
C VAL A 103 -4.47 0.04 9.81
N THR A 104 -3.47 0.70 9.24
CA THR A 104 -3.12 2.10 9.56
C THR A 104 -3.30 3.09 8.40
N TYR A 105 -3.62 2.61 7.18
CA TYR A 105 -3.67 3.43 5.96
C TYR A 105 -4.81 4.48 5.95
N GLY A 106 -4.73 5.43 5.01
CA GLY A 106 -5.80 6.42 4.77
C GLY A 106 -7.02 5.87 4.03
N ALA A 107 -6.97 4.61 3.59
CA ALA A 107 -8.03 3.83 2.96
C ALA A 107 -8.55 4.36 1.61
N SER A 108 -7.84 5.25 0.94
CA SER A 108 -8.20 5.67 -0.43
C SER A 108 -8.14 4.48 -1.39
N SER A 109 -9.21 4.20 -2.16
CA SER A 109 -9.41 2.90 -2.82
C SER A 109 -9.93 3.03 -4.26
N TRP A 110 -9.28 3.84 -5.06
CA TRP A 110 -9.61 4.04 -6.47
C TRP A 110 -9.09 2.89 -7.34
N ARG A 111 -9.85 2.54 -8.38
CA ARG A 111 -9.38 1.66 -9.47
C ARG A 111 -8.34 2.38 -10.34
N HIS A 112 -7.44 1.65 -10.97
CA HIS A 112 -6.72 2.15 -12.13
C HIS A 112 -7.68 2.36 -13.29
N LEU A 113 -7.41 3.37 -14.12
CA LEU A 113 -8.16 3.62 -15.34
C LEU A 113 -7.74 2.63 -16.45
N PRO A 114 -8.61 2.30 -17.42
CA PRO A 114 -8.29 1.32 -18.47
C PRO A 114 -6.94 1.57 -19.16
N TYR A 115 -6.62 2.81 -19.48
CA TYR A 115 -5.37 3.15 -20.16
C TYR A 115 -4.12 3.02 -19.27
N GLU A 116 -4.25 2.85 -17.95
CA GLU A 116 -3.10 2.61 -17.07
C GLU A 116 -2.56 1.18 -17.21
N PHE A 117 -3.31 0.29 -17.88
CA PHE A 117 -2.87 -1.06 -18.22
C PHE A 117 -2.16 -1.16 -19.58
N ASN A 118 -2.29 -0.16 -20.45
CA ASN A 118 -1.68 -0.14 -21.78
C ASN A 118 -1.01 1.22 -22.10
N GLU A 119 -0.30 1.77 -21.12
CA GLU A 119 0.32 3.10 -21.21
C GLU A 119 1.38 3.19 -22.30
N ALA A 120 2.21 2.16 -22.48
CA ALA A 120 3.25 2.16 -23.50
C ALA A 120 2.67 2.19 -24.91
N SER A 121 1.68 1.35 -25.19
CA SER A 121 0.98 1.32 -26.49
C SER A 121 0.20 2.61 -26.76
N LYS A 122 -0.38 3.21 -25.73
CA LYS A 122 -1.26 4.37 -25.89
C LYS A 122 -0.53 5.70 -25.92
N PHE A 123 0.50 5.87 -25.11
CA PHE A 123 1.19 7.16 -24.92
C PHE A 123 2.67 7.12 -25.26
N GLY A 124 3.19 5.95 -25.65
CA GLY A 124 4.61 5.74 -25.91
C GLY A 124 5.44 5.47 -24.64
N THR A 125 6.71 5.23 -24.86
CA THR A 125 7.70 5.02 -23.81
C THR A 125 8.53 6.29 -23.59
N MET A 126 9.23 6.35 -22.47
CA MET A 126 10.14 7.46 -22.14
C MET A 126 11.54 6.90 -21.90
N LYS A 127 12.55 7.59 -22.45
CA LYS A 127 13.96 7.20 -22.27
C LYS A 127 14.33 7.14 -20.78
N GLY A 128 15.06 6.11 -20.40
CA GLY A 128 15.50 5.92 -19.00
C GLY A 128 14.43 5.33 -18.09
N THR A 129 13.31 4.89 -18.64
CA THR A 129 12.21 4.29 -17.86
C THR A 129 11.84 2.90 -18.39
N GLY A 130 11.23 2.11 -17.53
CA GLY A 130 10.68 0.80 -17.85
C GLY A 130 9.17 0.83 -18.12
N ILE A 131 8.64 1.93 -18.69
CA ILE A 131 7.21 1.98 -19.08
C ILE A 131 6.92 0.86 -20.05
N ALA A 132 5.93 0.03 -19.72
CA ALA A 132 5.47 -1.09 -20.53
C ALA A 132 3.97 -1.29 -20.32
N ASP A 133 3.34 -2.03 -21.22
CA ASP A 133 1.98 -2.48 -21.02
C ASP A 133 1.93 -3.61 -20.00
N TRP A 134 0.86 -3.65 -19.23
CA TRP A 134 0.60 -4.76 -18.34
C TRP A 134 0.19 -5.99 -19.16
N PRO A 135 0.53 -7.21 -18.74
CA PRO A 135 0.10 -8.44 -19.42
C PRO A 135 -1.38 -8.78 -19.15
N VAL A 136 -2.14 -7.85 -18.59
CA VAL A 136 -3.57 -7.94 -18.30
C VAL A 136 -4.27 -6.67 -18.71
N SER A 137 -5.50 -6.77 -19.22
CA SER A 137 -6.32 -5.59 -19.57
C SER A 137 -7.21 -5.17 -18.40
N TYR A 138 -7.80 -3.97 -18.51
CA TYR A 138 -8.80 -3.51 -17.55
C TYR A 138 -10.02 -4.42 -17.53
N GLU A 139 -10.48 -4.86 -18.69
CA GLU A 139 -11.65 -5.72 -18.85
C GLU A 139 -11.45 -7.09 -18.20
N GLU A 140 -10.23 -7.64 -18.26
CA GLU A 140 -9.87 -8.88 -17.55
C GLU A 140 -9.90 -8.71 -16.03
N ILE A 141 -9.61 -7.52 -15.50
CA ILE A 141 -9.49 -7.30 -14.06
C ILE A 141 -10.71 -6.64 -13.43
N GLU A 142 -11.58 -6.03 -14.23
CA GLU A 142 -12.78 -5.33 -13.76
C GLU A 142 -13.69 -6.20 -12.86
N PRO A 143 -14.00 -7.46 -13.19
CA PRO A 143 -14.82 -8.31 -12.33
C PRO A 143 -14.20 -8.51 -10.94
N TYR A 144 -12.87 -8.57 -10.86
CA TYR A 144 -12.14 -8.73 -9.60
C TYR A 144 -12.04 -7.42 -8.80
N TYR A 145 -12.03 -6.26 -9.47
CA TYR A 145 -12.23 -4.99 -8.79
C TYR A 145 -13.61 -4.95 -8.13
N THR A 146 -14.65 -5.30 -8.87
CA THR A 146 -16.02 -5.36 -8.34
C THR A 146 -16.12 -6.33 -7.17
N GLN A 147 -15.56 -7.53 -7.29
CA GLN A 147 -15.55 -8.50 -6.19
C GLN A 147 -14.83 -7.94 -4.95
N ALA A 148 -13.63 -7.38 -5.13
CA ALA A 148 -12.86 -6.80 -4.02
C ALA A 148 -13.61 -5.65 -3.33
N GLU A 149 -14.23 -4.76 -4.09
CA GLU A 149 -15.00 -3.64 -3.56
C GLU A 149 -16.18 -4.10 -2.69
N TRP A 150 -16.89 -5.12 -3.15
CA TRP A 150 -18.04 -5.66 -2.43
C TRP A 150 -17.64 -6.50 -1.22
N GLU A 151 -16.60 -7.29 -1.32
CA GLU A 151 -16.15 -8.12 -0.18
C GLU A 151 -15.48 -7.27 0.92
N ILE A 152 -14.69 -6.28 0.53
CA ILE A 152 -14.00 -5.38 1.46
C ILE A 152 -14.96 -4.35 2.06
N GLY A 153 -15.95 -3.88 1.29
CA GLY A 153 -16.85 -2.79 1.66
C GLY A 153 -16.22 -1.42 1.35
N ILE A 154 -16.42 -0.96 0.11
CA ILE A 154 -15.93 0.33 -0.36
C ILE A 154 -17.07 1.34 -0.38
N SER A 155 -16.81 2.54 0.16
CA SER A 155 -17.69 3.70 0.03
C SER A 155 -17.23 4.59 -1.12
N GLY A 156 -18.16 5.01 -1.97
CA GLY A 156 -17.85 5.88 -3.09
C GLY A 156 -19.06 6.46 -3.80
N PRO A 157 -18.85 7.47 -4.66
CA PRO A 157 -19.93 8.09 -5.40
C PRO A 157 -20.40 7.21 -6.57
N ASN A 158 -21.71 7.17 -6.80
CA ASN A 158 -22.27 6.53 -7.98
C ASN A 158 -22.40 7.56 -9.12
N ILE A 159 -21.29 7.89 -9.75
CA ILE A 159 -21.22 8.83 -10.88
C ILE A 159 -20.52 8.20 -12.07
N LYS A 160 -20.97 8.56 -13.28
CA LYS A 160 -20.33 8.15 -14.54
C LYS A 160 -19.57 9.33 -15.14
N THR A 161 -18.27 9.19 -15.28
CA THR A 161 -17.38 10.19 -15.89
C THR A 161 -16.16 9.47 -16.47
N PRO A 162 -15.57 9.95 -17.58
CA PRO A 162 -14.34 9.36 -18.12
C PRO A 162 -13.12 9.48 -17.19
N LEU A 163 -13.26 10.24 -16.09
CA LEU A 163 -12.21 10.42 -15.07
C LEU A 163 -12.23 9.34 -13.96
N ILE A 164 -13.21 8.45 -14.01
CA ILE A 164 -13.35 7.27 -13.13
C ILE A 164 -13.43 6.03 -14.01
N ALA A 165 -12.79 4.96 -13.58
CA ALA A 165 -12.81 3.69 -14.30
C ALA A 165 -14.25 3.15 -14.43
N PRO A 166 -14.65 2.57 -15.57
CA PRO A 166 -15.95 1.92 -15.74
C PRO A 166 -16.17 0.83 -14.70
N MET A 167 -17.40 0.69 -14.21
CA MET A 167 -17.78 -0.28 -13.19
C MET A 167 -19.01 -1.06 -13.63
N SER A 168 -19.00 -2.39 -13.47
CA SER A 168 -20.16 -3.26 -13.73
C SER A 168 -21.22 -3.15 -12.63
N LYS A 169 -20.82 -2.78 -11.40
CA LYS A 169 -21.71 -2.54 -10.25
C LYS A 169 -21.29 -1.26 -9.53
N PRO A 170 -22.24 -0.51 -8.93
CA PRO A 170 -21.89 0.62 -8.05
C PRO A 170 -21.14 0.15 -6.80
N TYR A 171 -20.49 1.08 -6.10
CA TYR A 171 -19.90 0.79 -4.80
C TYR A 171 -20.96 0.27 -3.81
N PRO A 172 -20.60 -0.66 -2.91
CA PRO A 172 -21.56 -1.26 -1.97
C PRO A 172 -22.06 -0.29 -0.90
N CYS A 173 -21.29 0.75 -0.57
CA CYS A 173 -21.67 1.73 0.43
C CYS A 173 -21.70 3.16 -0.16
N ARG A 174 -22.62 3.98 0.36
CA ARG A 174 -22.70 5.40 0.00
C ARG A 174 -21.40 6.14 0.31
N PRO A 175 -21.15 7.29 -0.33
CA PRO A 175 -19.97 8.10 -0.03
C PRO A 175 -19.91 8.51 1.44
N LEU A 176 -18.69 8.62 1.97
CA LEU A 176 -18.45 9.27 3.27
C LEU A 176 -18.80 10.76 3.19
N PRO A 177 -19.14 11.42 4.32
CA PRO A 177 -19.39 12.85 4.37
C PRO A 177 -18.20 13.65 3.79
N LEU A 178 -18.50 14.69 3.02
CA LEU A 178 -17.49 15.56 2.39
C LEU A 178 -16.63 16.31 3.39
N LYS A 179 -17.16 16.59 4.59
CA LYS A 179 -16.54 17.45 5.59
C LYS A 179 -16.39 18.91 5.11
N SER A 180 -15.90 19.80 5.97
CA SER A 180 -15.66 21.20 5.63
C SER A 180 -14.64 21.35 4.49
N SER A 181 -13.56 20.53 4.52
CA SER A 181 -12.54 20.51 3.47
C SER A 181 -13.14 20.19 2.11
N GLY A 182 -14.00 19.18 2.03
CA GLY A 182 -14.65 18.80 0.79
C GLY A 182 -15.57 19.89 0.23
N ALA A 183 -16.34 20.54 1.08
CA ALA A 183 -17.20 21.65 0.69
C ALA A 183 -16.40 22.86 0.17
N LEU A 184 -15.30 23.21 0.83
CA LEU A 184 -14.41 24.28 0.39
C LEU A 184 -13.76 23.97 -0.96
N ILE A 185 -13.31 22.72 -1.18
CA ILE A 185 -12.73 22.31 -2.45
C ILE A 185 -13.79 22.27 -3.56
N GLN A 186 -15.04 21.87 -3.28
CA GLN A 186 -16.13 21.96 -4.25
C GLN A 186 -16.41 23.42 -4.68
N LYS A 187 -16.42 24.35 -3.70
CA LYS A 187 -16.59 25.77 -3.97
C LYS A 187 -15.44 26.32 -4.83
N ALA A 188 -14.20 25.93 -4.55
CA ALA A 188 -13.03 26.28 -5.36
C ALA A 188 -13.13 25.69 -6.77
N ALA A 189 -13.51 24.41 -6.89
CA ALA A 189 -13.64 23.71 -8.16
C ALA A 189 -14.66 24.35 -9.08
N ALA A 190 -15.79 24.81 -8.55
CA ALA A 190 -16.81 25.55 -9.33
C ALA A 190 -16.25 26.82 -9.96
N LYS A 191 -15.37 27.56 -9.23
CA LYS A 191 -14.71 28.77 -9.74
C LYS A 191 -13.63 28.46 -10.80
N LEU A 192 -12.98 27.29 -10.69
CA LEU A 192 -11.85 26.88 -11.51
C LEU A 192 -12.25 25.89 -12.62
N ASN A 193 -13.53 25.59 -12.78
CA ASN A 193 -14.06 24.60 -13.70
C ASN A 193 -13.41 23.21 -13.56
N LEU A 194 -13.25 22.75 -12.33
CA LEU A 194 -12.65 21.46 -12.00
C LEU A 194 -13.70 20.43 -11.59
N THR A 195 -13.45 19.17 -11.93
CA THR A 195 -14.27 18.03 -11.48
C THR A 195 -13.83 17.56 -10.10
N VAL A 196 -14.74 17.59 -9.13
CA VAL A 196 -14.53 17.13 -7.76
C VAL A 196 -15.61 16.14 -7.35
N THR A 197 -15.20 15.10 -6.61
CA THR A 197 -16.11 14.09 -6.08
C THR A 197 -15.78 13.78 -4.62
N PRO A 198 -16.70 13.16 -3.86
CA PRO A 198 -16.32 12.47 -2.63
C PRO A 198 -15.20 11.47 -2.90
N ASN A 199 -14.28 11.31 -1.96
CA ASN A 199 -13.21 10.33 -2.09
C ASN A 199 -13.77 8.90 -2.01
N VAL A 200 -13.22 7.99 -2.84
CA VAL A 200 -13.49 6.55 -2.74
C VAL A 200 -12.63 5.95 -1.65
N ALA A 201 -13.23 5.25 -0.70
CA ALA A 201 -12.52 4.78 0.48
C ALA A 201 -12.95 3.39 0.94
N ALA A 202 -11.97 2.58 1.38
CA ALA A 202 -12.22 1.33 2.10
C ALA A 202 -12.61 1.62 3.56
N ILE A 203 -13.67 2.40 3.73
CA ILE A 203 -14.30 2.75 5.02
C ILE A 203 -15.80 2.67 4.78
N ILE A 204 -16.49 1.75 5.44
CA ILE A 204 -17.93 1.61 5.30
C ILE A 204 -18.65 2.79 5.96
N ALA A 205 -19.50 3.48 5.19
CA ALA A 205 -20.23 4.65 5.65
C ALA A 205 -21.50 4.28 6.46
N GLU A 206 -21.91 3.04 6.39
CA GLU A 206 -23.10 2.46 7.00
C GLU A 206 -22.83 1.00 7.40
N PRO A 207 -23.66 0.35 8.22
CA PRO A 207 -23.48 -1.05 8.56
C PRO A 207 -23.41 -1.94 7.32
N TYR A 208 -22.35 -2.76 7.22
CA TYR A 208 -22.11 -3.61 6.06
C TYR A 208 -21.31 -4.86 6.44
N ASN A 209 -21.70 -6.03 5.93
CA ASN A 209 -21.05 -7.32 6.20
C ASN A 209 -20.77 -7.56 7.70
N GLY A 210 -21.76 -7.32 8.56
CA GLY A 210 -21.65 -7.54 10.01
C GLY A 210 -20.76 -6.54 10.76
N ARG A 211 -20.31 -5.44 10.13
CA ARG A 211 -19.50 -4.39 10.74
C ARG A 211 -20.28 -3.08 10.85
N SER A 212 -19.98 -2.30 11.89
CA SER A 212 -20.59 -0.98 12.09
C SER A 212 -20.07 0.03 11.08
N GLY A 213 -20.91 0.99 10.68
CA GLY A 213 -20.50 2.14 9.87
C GLY A 213 -19.52 3.07 10.61
N CYS A 214 -18.85 3.94 9.86
CA CYS A 214 -17.92 4.92 10.41
C CYS A 214 -18.62 5.91 11.35
N ILE A 215 -18.10 6.08 12.56
CA ILE A 215 -18.61 7.00 13.59
C ILE A 215 -17.94 8.38 13.55
N ASN A 216 -17.12 8.65 12.55
CA ASN A 216 -16.37 9.91 12.39
C ASN A 216 -15.52 10.29 13.62
N CYS A 217 -14.84 9.34 14.25
CA CYS A 217 -13.91 9.57 15.35
C CYS A 217 -12.67 10.37 14.93
N GLY A 218 -11.84 10.80 15.89
CA GLY A 218 -10.60 11.55 15.65
C GLY A 218 -9.37 10.68 15.34
N ALA A 219 -9.44 9.35 15.44
CA ALA A 219 -8.31 8.44 15.30
C ALA A 219 -8.46 7.56 14.05
N CYS A 220 -8.22 8.10 12.85
CA CYS A 220 -8.36 7.35 11.60
C CYS A 220 -7.00 6.85 11.06
N SER A 221 -6.32 7.60 10.19
CA SER A 221 -5.02 7.16 9.63
C SER A 221 -3.94 7.11 10.70
N GLY A 222 -3.14 6.04 10.70
CA GLY A 222 -2.09 5.81 11.69
C GLY A 222 -2.51 5.01 12.92
N TYR A 223 -3.81 4.69 13.05
CA TYR A 223 -4.38 3.94 14.19
C TYR A 223 -5.14 2.71 13.71
N GLY A 224 -5.44 1.76 14.59
CA GLY A 224 -6.46 0.74 14.37
C GLY A 224 -7.86 1.37 14.36
N CYS A 225 -8.83 0.79 13.66
CA CYS A 225 -10.21 1.29 13.66
C CYS A 225 -11.04 0.58 14.73
N GLN A 226 -11.37 1.28 15.80
CA GLN A 226 -12.10 0.76 16.96
C GLN A 226 -13.42 0.06 16.59
N VAL A 227 -14.20 0.67 15.68
CA VAL A 227 -15.50 0.13 15.26
C VAL A 227 -15.40 -0.77 14.01
N LYS A 228 -14.18 -1.11 13.56
CA LYS A 228 -13.93 -1.97 12.39
C LYS A 228 -14.53 -1.44 11.07
N ALA A 229 -14.92 -0.17 11.02
CA ALA A 229 -15.49 0.46 9.82
C ALA A 229 -14.41 0.66 8.72
N ARG A 230 -13.15 0.95 9.08
CA ARG A 230 -12.06 0.97 8.11
C ARG A 230 -11.65 -0.45 7.79
N SER A 231 -11.82 -0.81 6.52
CA SER A 231 -11.74 -2.17 6.01
C SER A 231 -10.28 -2.59 5.80
N SER A 232 -9.62 -3.06 6.86
CA SER A 232 -8.36 -3.78 6.72
C SER A 232 -8.60 -5.25 6.38
N SER A 233 -7.60 -5.96 5.90
CA SER A 233 -7.68 -7.41 5.72
C SER A 233 -7.97 -8.13 7.03
N ALA A 234 -7.47 -7.62 8.17
CA ALA A 234 -7.73 -8.15 9.51
C ALA A 234 -9.21 -8.16 9.90
N VAL A 235 -10.02 -7.25 9.37
CA VAL A 235 -11.45 -7.15 9.73
C VAL A 235 -12.39 -7.54 8.59
N ALA A 236 -11.96 -7.44 7.33
CA ALA A 236 -12.82 -7.69 6.18
C ALA A 236 -12.60 -9.06 5.52
N LEU A 237 -11.44 -9.69 5.71
CA LEU A 237 -11.06 -10.89 4.96
C LEU A 237 -10.61 -12.05 5.86
N LEU A 238 -9.62 -11.83 6.72
CA LEU A 238 -9.02 -12.87 7.55
C LEU A 238 -9.99 -13.56 8.51
N PRO A 239 -10.99 -12.87 9.12
CA PRO A 239 -11.98 -13.57 9.95
C PRO A 239 -12.76 -14.64 9.17
N TYR A 240 -13.07 -14.37 7.90
CA TYR A 240 -13.75 -15.35 7.04
C TYR A 240 -12.83 -16.52 6.68
N ALA A 241 -11.52 -16.29 6.44
CA ALA A 241 -10.55 -17.35 6.22
C ALA A 241 -10.45 -18.28 7.44
N VAL A 242 -10.34 -17.71 8.63
CA VAL A 242 -10.27 -18.47 9.90
C VAL A 242 -11.55 -19.24 10.17
N ALA A 243 -12.71 -18.66 9.87
CA ALA A 243 -14.02 -19.29 10.08
C ALA A 243 -14.22 -20.57 9.24
N THR A 244 -13.49 -20.75 8.13
CA THR A 244 -13.53 -22.00 7.34
C THR A 244 -13.00 -23.22 8.10
N GLY A 245 -12.19 -23.03 9.15
CA GLY A 245 -11.46 -24.10 9.83
C GLY A 245 -10.21 -24.60 9.08
N ASN A 246 -9.90 -24.02 7.92
CA ASN A 246 -8.76 -24.41 7.06
C ASN A 246 -7.58 -23.44 7.11
N CYS A 247 -7.71 -22.32 7.83
CA CYS A 247 -6.69 -21.25 7.87
C CYS A 247 -6.15 -21.02 9.27
N GLU A 248 -4.84 -21.01 9.39
CA GLU A 248 -4.09 -20.52 10.55
C GLU A 248 -3.47 -19.16 10.24
N ILE A 249 -3.62 -18.19 11.15
CA ILE A 249 -2.80 -16.95 11.14
C ILE A 249 -1.73 -17.14 12.20
N ARG A 250 -0.48 -17.33 11.77
CA ARG A 250 0.67 -17.53 12.64
C ARG A 250 1.41 -16.21 12.80
N VAL A 251 1.16 -15.56 13.92
CA VAL A 251 1.78 -14.28 14.31
C VAL A 251 3.21 -14.49 14.82
N HIS A 252 3.96 -13.39 14.97
CA HIS A 252 5.35 -13.39 15.45
C HIS A 252 6.28 -14.28 14.62
N SER A 253 5.94 -14.53 13.35
CA SER A 253 6.63 -15.43 12.45
C SER A 253 7.36 -14.64 11.36
N TYR A 254 8.65 -14.35 11.59
CA TYR A 254 9.48 -13.58 10.66
C TYR A 254 10.16 -14.51 9.66
N VAL A 255 9.59 -14.61 8.45
CA VAL A 255 10.13 -15.48 7.38
C VAL A 255 11.45 -14.91 6.87
N ARG A 256 12.51 -15.74 6.89
CA ARG A 256 13.85 -15.38 6.44
C ARG A 256 14.25 -16.02 5.10
N GLU A 257 13.56 -17.09 4.70
CA GLU A 257 13.93 -17.86 3.50
C GLU A 257 12.74 -18.66 2.95
N ILE A 258 12.64 -18.74 1.63
CA ILE A 258 11.80 -19.69 0.92
C ILE A 258 12.73 -20.80 0.43
N ALA A 259 12.54 -22.01 0.96
CA ALA A 259 13.36 -23.16 0.62
C ALA A 259 12.89 -23.80 -0.69
N VAL A 260 13.84 -24.32 -1.47
CA VAL A 260 13.57 -25.03 -2.72
C VAL A 260 14.30 -26.37 -2.76
N ASP A 261 13.73 -27.34 -3.48
CA ASP A 261 14.39 -28.61 -3.75
C ASP A 261 15.37 -28.51 -4.96
N ALA A 262 16.03 -29.62 -5.27
CA ALA A 262 16.97 -29.71 -6.39
C ALA A 262 16.30 -29.43 -7.76
N SER A 263 15.00 -29.66 -7.89
CA SER A 263 14.24 -29.35 -9.11
C SER A 263 13.90 -27.87 -9.25
N GLY A 264 14.07 -27.07 -8.19
CA GLY A 264 13.72 -25.66 -8.12
C GLY A 264 12.28 -25.40 -7.69
N ARG A 265 11.58 -26.37 -7.12
CA ARG A 265 10.26 -26.19 -6.52
C ARG A 265 10.39 -25.73 -5.09
N ALA A 266 9.54 -24.79 -4.68
CA ALA A 266 9.42 -24.39 -3.28
C ALA A 266 8.90 -25.57 -2.43
N THR A 267 9.52 -25.80 -1.26
CA THR A 267 9.17 -26.87 -0.32
C THR A 267 8.61 -26.35 0.99
N GLY A 268 8.67 -25.06 1.21
CA GLY A 268 8.22 -24.40 2.42
C GLY A 268 9.02 -23.15 2.74
N VAL A 269 8.91 -22.70 3.97
CA VAL A 269 9.57 -21.47 4.46
C VAL A 269 10.28 -21.72 5.79
N THR A 270 11.46 -21.09 5.95
CA THR A 270 12.14 -20.99 7.25
C THR A 270 11.82 -19.64 7.86
N TYR A 271 11.43 -19.63 9.12
CA TYR A 271 11.09 -18.41 9.84
C TYR A 271 11.67 -18.39 11.25
N PHE A 272 11.88 -17.22 11.80
CA PHE A 272 12.15 -17.02 13.22
C PHE A 272 10.83 -16.94 13.99
N ASP A 273 10.64 -17.82 14.96
CA ASP A 273 9.55 -17.76 15.92
C ASP A 273 9.91 -16.76 17.02
N LYS A 274 9.46 -15.53 16.87
CA LYS A 274 9.75 -14.41 17.79
C LYS A 274 9.17 -14.65 19.20
N ALA A 275 8.11 -15.42 19.30
CA ALA A 275 7.52 -15.79 20.59
C ALA A 275 8.36 -16.82 21.35
N ASN A 276 9.24 -17.57 20.67
CA ASN A 276 10.12 -18.59 21.20
C ASN A 276 11.60 -18.22 20.99
N ASN A 277 12.03 -17.08 21.48
CA ASN A 277 13.43 -16.61 21.44
C ASN A 277 14.07 -16.62 20.04
N ASN A 278 13.30 -16.32 19.00
CA ASN A 278 13.73 -16.37 17.60
C ASN A 278 14.25 -17.75 17.16
N GLN A 279 13.71 -18.84 17.71
CA GLN A 279 14.04 -20.17 17.24
C GLN A 279 13.72 -20.29 15.74
N GLU A 280 14.65 -20.84 14.97
CA GLU A 280 14.39 -21.16 13.58
C GLU A 280 13.46 -22.37 13.46
N VAL A 281 12.41 -22.21 12.66
CA VAL A 281 11.41 -23.25 12.41
C VAL A 281 11.16 -23.35 10.89
N PHE A 282 11.02 -24.56 10.39
CA PHE A 282 10.68 -24.82 8.98
C PHE A 282 9.23 -25.29 8.87
N GLN A 283 8.40 -24.55 8.15
CA GLN A 283 7.03 -24.93 7.79
C GLN A 283 7.00 -25.50 6.38
N LYS A 284 6.62 -26.78 6.26
CA LYS A 284 6.42 -27.44 4.94
C LYS A 284 5.21 -26.91 4.22
N ALA A 285 5.31 -26.75 2.90
CA ALA A 285 4.21 -26.33 2.06
C ALA A 285 4.37 -26.84 0.64
N LYS A 286 3.27 -27.21 0.00
CA LYS A 286 3.23 -27.58 -1.43
C LYS A 286 3.34 -26.37 -2.35
N CYS A 287 2.87 -25.21 -1.90
CA CYS A 287 2.90 -23.95 -2.66
C CYS A 287 3.15 -22.76 -1.71
N VAL A 288 3.92 -21.78 -2.18
CA VAL A 288 4.23 -20.56 -1.43
C VAL A 288 3.63 -19.35 -2.13
N VAL A 289 2.91 -18.50 -1.37
CA VAL A 289 2.40 -17.21 -1.82
C VAL A 289 3.15 -16.11 -1.06
N LEU A 290 3.91 -15.31 -1.76
CA LEU A 290 4.68 -14.21 -1.20
C LEU A 290 3.90 -12.89 -1.35
N SER A 291 3.54 -12.28 -0.22
CA SER A 291 2.73 -11.06 -0.10
C SER A 291 3.29 -10.11 0.95
N ALA A 292 4.63 -9.98 0.99
CA ALA A 292 5.35 -9.28 2.06
C ALA A 292 5.54 -7.77 1.81
N ASN A 293 4.86 -7.19 0.87
CA ASN A 293 4.91 -5.81 0.34
C ASN A 293 6.05 -5.54 -0.65
N GLY A 294 5.98 -4.40 -1.36
CA GLY A 294 6.91 -4.05 -2.44
C GLY A 294 8.36 -3.82 -2.03
N THR A 295 8.71 -3.88 -0.75
CA THR A 295 10.10 -3.76 -0.27
C THR A 295 10.60 -5.02 0.41
N GLU A 296 9.82 -5.70 1.24
CA GLU A 296 10.24 -6.96 1.87
C GLU A 296 10.16 -8.16 0.91
N THR A 297 9.24 -8.14 -0.06
CA THR A 297 9.16 -9.18 -1.10
C THR A 297 10.47 -9.34 -1.86
N PRO A 298 11.07 -8.30 -2.49
CA PRO A 298 12.36 -8.46 -3.16
C PRO A 298 13.49 -8.80 -2.18
N ARG A 299 13.48 -8.26 -0.96
CA ARG A 299 14.48 -8.60 0.05
C ARG A 299 14.46 -10.10 0.36
N LEU A 300 13.29 -10.68 0.62
CA LEU A 300 13.16 -12.11 0.91
C LEU A 300 13.58 -12.99 -0.28
N LEU A 301 13.22 -12.62 -1.51
CA LEU A 301 13.68 -13.31 -2.70
C LEU A 301 15.21 -13.30 -2.82
N LEU A 302 15.86 -12.16 -2.57
CA LEU A 302 17.31 -12.02 -2.62
C LEU A 302 18.02 -12.74 -1.45
N LEU A 303 17.37 -12.89 -0.29
CA LEU A 303 17.87 -13.69 0.83
C LEU A 303 17.74 -15.19 0.57
N SER A 304 16.74 -15.63 -0.19
CA SER A 304 16.43 -17.04 -0.49
C SER A 304 17.36 -17.57 -1.58
N LYS A 305 18.65 -17.76 -1.24
CA LYS A 305 19.68 -18.27 -2.14
C LYS A 305 19.82 -19.77 -2.02
N SER A 306 20.16 -20.41 -3.13
CA SER A 306 20.52 -21.83 -3.19
C SER A 306 21.54 -22.07 -4.28
N SER A 307 22.06 -23.30 -4.41
CA SER A 307 22.95 -23.67 -5.51
C SER A 307 22.31 -23.43 -6.89
N ARG A 308 20.99 -23.60 -6.99
CA ARG A 308 20.23 -23.34 -8.20
C ARG A 308 19.95 -21.87 -8.44
N PHE A 309 19.79 -21.08 -7.38
CA PHE A 309 19.47 -19.64 -7.42
C PHE A 309 20.53 -18.82 -6.65
N PRO A 310 21.77 -18.76 -7.09
CA PRO A 310 22.87 -18.11 -6.35
C PRO A 310 22.69 -16.58 -6.26
N GLN A 311 21.93 -15.98 -7.17
CA GLN A 311 21.64 -14.54 -7.21
C GLN A 311 20.32 -14.17 -6.50
N GLY A 312 19.71 -15.12 -5.76
CA GLY A 312 18.38 -14.98 -5.16
C GLY A 312 17.30 -15.71 -5.94
N LEU A 313 16.24 -16.10 -5.25
CA LEU A 313 15.12 -16.86 -5.78
C LEU A 313 14.33 -16.01 -6.80
N ALA A 314 13.86 -16.65 -7.87
CA ALA A 314 13.09 -16.02 -8.96
C ALA A 314 13.82 -14.85 -9.66
N ASN A 315 15.16 -14.83 -9.67
CA ASN A 315 15.95 -13.72 -10.16
C ASN A 315 16.80 -14.03 -11.40
N SER A 316 16.40 -14.96 -12.24
CA SER A 316 17.11 -15.27 -13.50
C SER A 316 17.13 -14.08 -14.46
N SER A 317 16.11 -13.23 -14.44
CA SER A 317 16.06 -11.98 -15.20
C SER A 317 16.97 -10.88 -14.65
N GLY A 318 17.46 -10.98 -13.41
CA GLY A 318 18.16 -9.90 -12.70
C GLY A 318 17.27 -8.70 -12.35
N LEU A 319 15.95 -8.87 -12.35
CA LEU A 319 14.99 -7.78 -12.14
C LEU A 319 14.38 -7.74 -10.74
N VAL A 320 14.63 -8.75 -9.90
CA VAL A 320 14.19 -8.72 -8.50
C VAL A 320 14.81 -7.50 -7.80
N GLY A 321 13.96 -6.68 -7.24
CA GLY A 321 14.31 -5.44 -6.56
C GLY A 321 14.43 -4.20 -7.45
N LYS A 322 14.41 -4.30 -8.77
CA LYS A 322 14.49 -3.16 -9.69
C LYS A 322 13.12 -2.50 -9.94
N TYR A 323 13.13 -1.30 -10.53
CA TYR A 323 11.94 -0.50 -10.86
C TYR A 323 11.10 -0.11 -9.64
N LEU A 324 11.70 0.11 -8.49
CA LEU A 324 11.00 0.56 -7.31
C LEU A 324 10.27 1.88 -7.58
N MET A 325 8.97 1.89 -7.33
CA MET A 325 8.12 3.06 -7.29
C MET A 325 7.49 3.17 -5.90
N THR A 326 7.61 4.33 -5.26
CA THR A 326 7.15 4.53 -3.87
C THR A 326 5.99 5.51 -3.75
N GLY A 327 5.59 6.10 -4.88
CA GLY A 327 4.61 7.18 -4.96
C GLY A 327 5.24 8.52 -4.63
N ASN A 328 5.22 9.42 -5.59
CA ASN A 328 5.69 10.78 -5.48
C ASN A 328 4.51 11.71 -5.22
N GLY A 329 4.84 12.89 -4.72
CA GLY A 329 3.83 13.89 -4.47
C GLY A 329 4.45 15.23 -4.11
N GLY A 330 3.60 16.07 -3.71
CA GLY A 330 3.87 17.40 -3.22
C GLY A 330 2.53 17.99 -2.89
N GLY A 331 2.50 19.14 -2.29
CA GLY A 331 1.23 19.73 -1.91
C GLY A 331 1.37 21.19 -1.53
N ALA A 332 0.27 21.73 -1.08
CA ALA A 332 0.21 23.05 -0.49
C ALA A 332 -0.74 23.02 0.70
N SER A 333 -0.49 23.88 1.63
CA SER A 333 -1.35 24.09 2.79
C SER A 333 -1.90 25.50 2.82
N GLY A 334 -3.07 25.66 3.44
CA GLY A 334 -3.68 26.97 3.64
C GLY A 334 -4.35 27.07 4.99
N LEU A 335 -4.37 28.30 5.54
CA LEU A 335 -5.13 28.67 6.74
C LEU A 335 -6.43 29.36 6.34
N PHE A 336 -7.48 29.11 7.11
CA PHE A 336 -8.80 29.68 6.90
C PHE A 336 -9.21 30.52 8.10
N ALA A 337 -10.07 31.53 7.88
CA ALA A 337 -10.58 32.40 8.94
C ALA A 337 -11.39 31.63 9.99
N ASP A 338 -12.15 30.61 9.53
CA ASP A 338 -13.00 29.79 10.39
C ASP A 338 -12.39 28.44 10.75
N PRO A 339 -12.67 27.87 11.92
CA PRO A 339 -12.31 26.51 12.26
C PRO A 339 -12.96 25.48 11.32
N LEU A 340 -12.17 24.55 10.80
CA LEU A 340 -12.62 23.54 9.84
C LEU A 340 -13.13 22.27 10.50
N ASN A 341 -12.74 22.01 11.75
CA ASN A 341 -13.08 20.80 12.52
C ASN A 341 -12.73 19.48 11.80
N GLU A 342 -11.65 19.48 11.01
CA GLU A 342 -11.21 18.39 10.17
C GLU A 342 -10.55 17.23 10.92
N TYR A 343 -10.30 17.36 12.21
CA TYR A 343 -9.70 16.32 13.04
C TYR A 343 -10.59 15.08 13.21
N LYS A 344 -11.89 15.18 12.91
CA LYS A 344 -12.85 14.08 12.97
C LYS A 344 -13.06 13.41 11.60
N GLY A 345 -13.30 12.10 11.61
CA GLY A 345 -13.69 11.33 10.43
C GLY A 345 -12.54 10.90 9.53
N ALA A 346 -12.89 10.49 8.31
CA ALA A 346 -11.92 10.00 7.33
C ALA A 346 -10.89 11.07 6.96
N VAL A 347 -9.67 10.63 6.63
CA VAL A 347 -8.53 11.52 6.32
C VAL A 347 -8.80 12.40 5.11
N THR A 348 -9.44 11.85 4.06
CA THR A 348 -9.71 12.54 2.80
C THR A 348 -11.21 12.65 2.57
N GLY A 349 -11.72 13.89 2.39
CA GLY A 349 -13.13 14.15 2.14
C GLY A 349 -13.50 14.23 0.67
N ALA A 350 -12.68 14.89 -0.13
CA ALA A 350 -12.92 15.13 -1.56
C ALA A 350 -11.67 14.84 -2.40
N ALA A 351 -11.89 14.50 -3.67
CA ALA A 351 -10.85 14.29 -4.67
C ALA A 351 -11.11 15.13 -5.93
N VAL A 352 -10.08 15.83 -6.39
CA VAL A 352 -10.06 16.53 -7.69
C VAL A 352 -9.59 15.56 -8.75
N LEU A 353 -10.38 15.37 -9.80
CA LEU A 353 -10.17 14.38 -10.85
C LEU A 353 -9.65 14.98 -12.17
N SER A 354 -9.79 16.28 -12.39
CA SER A 354 -9.49 16.95 -13.67
C SER A 354 -8.06 16.73 -14.17
N TYR A 355 -7.13 16.41 -13.29
CA TYR A 355 -5.72 16.22 -13.63
C TYR A 355 -5.27 14.75 -13.66
N VAL A 356 -6.21 13.81 -13.56
CA VAL A 356 -5.91 12.36 -13.63
C VAL A 356 -5.45 11.90 -15.02
N PRO A 357 -6.07 12.36 -16.14
CA PRO A 357 -5.64 11.93 -17.45
C PRO A 357 -4.20 12.34 -17.79
N ASN A 358 -3.53 11.54 -18.63
CA ASN A 358 -2.27 11.91 -19.25
C ASN A 358 -2.51 12.98 -20.32
N ASP A 359 -1.86 14.12 -20.19
CA ASP A 359 -1.94 15.22 -21.17
C ASP A 359 -0.58 15.91 -21.29
N VAL A 360 0.34 15.23 -21.96
CA VAL A 360 1.72 15.71 -22.16
C VAL A 360 1.73 17.03 -22.93
N LYS A 361 0.84 17.16 -23.92
CA LYS A 361 0.78 18.35 -24.79
C LYS A 361 0.42 19.61 -24.00
N ALA A 362 -0.57 19.53 -23.11
CA ALA A 362 -0.99 20.68 -22.32
C ALA A 362 -0.12 20.93 -21.08
N ARG A 363 0.55 19.90 -20.54
CA ARG A 363 1.22 19.99 -19.25
C ARG A 363 2.74 19.92 -19.29
N GLY A 364 3.32 19.46 -20.40
CA GLY A 364 4.77 19.34 -20.57
C GLY A 364 5.42 18.19 -19.79
N PHE A 365 4.63 17.27 -19.22
CA PHE A 365 5.11 16.07 -18.55
C PHE A 365 4.19 14.88 -18.80
N TYR A 366 4.75 13.67 -18.76
CA TYR A 366 4.03 12.42 -18.89
C TYR A 366 3.39 12.04 -17.56
N GLY A 367 2.14 11.57 -17.62
CA GLY A 367 1.40 11.12 -16.47
C GLY A 367 0.27 12.07 -16.06
N GLY A 368 -0.20 11.89 -14.88
CA GLY A 368 -1.26 12.67 -14.27
C GLY A 368 -1.33 12.35 -12.78
N GLY A 369 -2.36 12.81 -12.12
CA GLY A 369 -2.48 12.54 -10.69
C GLY A 369 -3.84 12.94 -10.13
N ARG A 370 -4.08 12.48 -8.92
CA ARG A 370 -5.27 12.80 -8.14
C ARG A 370 -4.88 13.68 -6.96
N MET A 371 -5.64 14.76 -6.77
CA MET A 371 -5.45 15.67 -5.66
C MET A 371 -6.55 15.42 -4.63
N THR A 372 -6.20 15.39 -3.36
CA THR A 372 -7.15 15.19 -2.26
C THR A 372 -7.00 16.26 -1.20
N ALA A 373 -8.13 16.68 -0.64
CA ALA A 373 -8.13 17.55 0.53
C ALA A 373 -7.94 16.69 1.78
N ARG A 374 -6.95 17.03 2.59
CA ARG A 374 -6.62 16.36 3.84
C ARG A 374 -6.53 17.38 4.97
N GLY A 375 -7.48 17.32 5.90
CA GLY A 375 -7.52 18.23 7.05
C GLY A 375 -7.21 17.57 8.39
N GLN A 376 -7.17 16.24 8.43
CA GLN A 376 -7.00 15.54 9.69
C GLN A 376 -5.57 15.65 10.23
N MET A 377 -5.47 16.35 11.36
CA MET A 377 -4.33 16.29 12.26
C MET A 377 -4.88 16.16 13.69
N SER A 378 -4.46 15.15 14.41
CA SER A 378 -4.73 15.10 15.85
C SER A 378 -4.02 16.24 16.56
N PRO A 379 -4.46 16.67 17.74
CA PRO A 379 -3.79 17.70 18.51
C PRO A 379 -2.30 17.45 18.71
N MET A 380 -1.93 16.20 18.99
CA MET A 380 -0.53 15.79 19.15
C MET A 380 0.25 15.93 17.82
N GLN A 381 -0.30 15.44 16.71
CA GLN A 381 0.35 15.56 15.40
C GLN A 381 0.55 17.02 15.01
N TYR A 382 -0.45 17.87 15.31
CA TYR A 382 -0.35 19.29 15.04
C TYR A 382 0.72 19.98 15.90
N GLY A 383 0.79 19.62 17.19
CA GLY A 383 1.83 20.13 18.09
C GLY A 383 3.24 19.70 17.69
N LEU A 384 3.42 18.48 17.19
CA LEU A 384 4.72 17.97 16.70
C LEU A 384 5.13 18.60 15.35
N ALA A 385 4.17 18.81 14.44
CA ALA A 385 4.44 19.45 13.14
C ALA A 385 4.70 20.97 13.27
N GLY A 386 4.15 21.60 14.30
CA GLY A 386 4.24 23.02 14.56
C GLY A 386 3.35 23.90 13.67
N PRO A 387 3.02 25.11 14.12
CA PRO A 387 2.29 26.11 13.35
C PRO A 387 3.20 26.71 12.26
N HIS A 388 2.62 27.05 11.12
CA HIS A 388 3.34 27.66 10.02
C HIS A 388 3.83 29.07 10.36
N GLY A 389 5.10 29.38 10.04
CA GLY A 389 5.69 30.71 10.21
C GLY A 389 5.91 31.15 11.66
N ALA A 390 5.76 30.24 12.62
CA ALA A 390 5.94 30.54 14.03
C ALA A 390 7.35 30.15 14.52
N PRO A 391 7.81 30.75 15.64
CA PRO A 391 8.99 30.25 16.35
C PRO A 391 8.80 28.78 16.75
N SER A 392 9.89 28.02 16.89
CA SER A 392 9.83 26.59 17.24
C SER A 392 9.49 26.33 18.72
N TRP A 393 9.46 27.34 19.57
CA TRP A 393 9.18 27.25 21.01
C TRP A 393 8.77 28.61 21.62
N GLY A 394 8.33 28.61 22.88
CA GLY A 394 8.02 29.78 23.66
C GLY A 394 6.60 30.31 23.47
N ALA A 395 6.33 31.55 23.93
CA ALA A 395 5.01 32.16 23.93
C ALA A 395 4.46 32.35 22.49
N GLY A 396 5.31 32.75 21.56
CA GLY A 396 4.94 32.92 20.15
C GLY A 396 4.50 31.60 19.48
N TYR A 397 5.19 30.48 19.79
CA TYR A 397 4.77 29.15 19.36
C TYR A 397 3.38 28.77 19.89
N LYS A 398 3.17 28.95 21.22
CA LYS A 398 1.89 28.62 21.86
C LYS A 398 0.74 29.44 21.30
N LYS A 399 0.95 30.75 21.09
CA LYS A 399 -0.03 31.66 20.49
C LYS A 399 -0.41 31.19 19.07
N ALA A 400 0.59 30.97 18.21
CA ALA A 400 0.37 30.51 16.83
C ALA A 400 -0.28 29.12 16.79
N LEU A 401 0.08 28.21 17.70
CA LEU A 401 -0.54 26.90 17.81
C LEU A 401 -2.06 27.02 18.06
N ILE A 402 -2.47 27.87 18.97
CA ILE A 402 -3.89 28.12 19.29
C ILE A 402 -4.61 28.77 18.10
N GLU A 403 -4.01 29.78 17.48
CA GLU A 403 -4.61 30.54 16.38
C GLU A 403 -4.76 29.72 15.10
N GLN A 404 -3.81 28.83 14.81
CA GLN A 404 -3.81 28.03 13.59
C GLN A 404 -4.45 26.65 13.78
N ALA A 405 -4.60 26.17 15.02
CA ALA A 405 -5.21 24.88 15.30
C ALA A 405 -6.60 24.80 14.66
N ASN A 406 -6.87 23.64 14.03
CA ASN A 406 -8.17 23.35 13.42
C ASN A 406 -8.59 24.29 12.26
N ARG A 407 -7.67 25.11 11.74
CA ARG A 407 -7.91 26.05 10.62
C ARG A 407 -7.09 25.70 9.37
N ARG A 408 -6.25 24.68 9.44
CA ARG A 408 -5.37 24.26 8.36
C ARG A 408 -6.03 23.20 7.47
N LEU A 409 -5.92 23.40 6.15
CA LEU A 409 -6.24 22.42 5.13
C LEU A 409 -5.01 22.18 4.24
N THR A 410 -4.72 20.92 3.96
CA THR A 410 -3.62 20.53 3.08
C THR A 410 -4.16 19.83 1.84
N MET A 411 -3.72 20.25 0.66
CA MET A 411 -3.87 19.49 -0.56
C MET A 411 -2.72 18.49 -0.70
N VAL A 412 -3.03 17.22 -0.80
CA VAL A 412 -2.07 16.13 -1.00
C VAL A 412 -2.29 15.53 -2.38
N ASN A 413 -1.20 15.35 -3.11
CA ASN A 413 -1.23 14.90 -4.49
C ASN A 413 -0.64 13.49 -4.61
N PHE A 414 -1.31 12.64 -5.38
CA PHE A 414 -0.81 11.34 -5.82
C PHE A 414 -0.62 11.42 -7.32
N ILE A 415 0.63 11.43 -7.75
CA ILE A 415 1.01 11.54 -9.15
C ILE A 415 1.60 10.23 -9.66
N SER A 416 1.58 10.05 -10.97
CA SER A 416 2.32 8.97 -11.62
C SER A 416 3.80 9.10 -11.26
N GLN A 417 4.41 7.99 -10.83
CA GLN A 417 5.85 7.86 -10.71
C GLN A 417 6.33 6.89 -11.78
N LEU A 418 7.34 7.27 -12.52
CA LEU A 418 7.88 6.46 -13.59
C LEU A 418 8.74 5.30 -13.04
N PRO A 419 8.63 4.08 -13.63
CA PRO A 419 9.47 2.96 -13.25
C PRO A 419 10.89 3.17 -13.80
N VAL A 420 11.82 3.55 -12.93
CA VAL A 420 13.24 3.75 -13.26
C VAL A 420 14.02 2.52 -12.81
N GLU A 421 14.82 1.91 -13.69
CA GLU A 421 15.51 0.65 -13.41
C GLU A 421 16.50 0.76 -12.25
N THR A 422 17.16 1.92 -12.12
CA THR A 422 18.13 2.20 -11.05
C THR A 422 17.51 2.47 -9.68
N ASN A 423 16.19 2.60 -9.62
CA ASN A 423 15.47 2.62 -8.34
C ASN A 423 15.30 1.18 -7.86
N THR A 424 15.96 0.84 -6.75
CA THR A 424 16.11 -0.55 -6.32
C THR A 424 15.82 -0.77 -4.84
N VAL A 425 15.46 -2.01 -4.54
CA VAL A 425 15.56 -2.60 -3.20
C VAL A 425 16.53 -3.76 -3.30
N ASP A 426 17.65 -3.68 -2.60
CA ASP A 426 18.64 -4.74 -2.55
C ASP A 426 19.10 -5.02 -1.10
N LEU A 427 20.12 -5.85 -0.93
CA LEU A 427 20.68 -6.20 0.37
C LEU A 427 21.87 -5.30 0.69
N ASP A 428 21.84 -4.67 1.87
CA ASP A 428 22.97 -3.89 2.34
C ASP A 428 24.14 -4.80 2.73
N PRO A 429 25.35 -4.60 2.19
CA PRO A 429 26.50 -5.46 2.49
C PRO A 429 27.05 -5.27 3.90
N ASP A 430 26.85 -4.10 4.50
CA ASP A 430 27.51 -3.69 5.74
C ASP A 430 26.54 -3.71 6.93
N MET A 431 25.25 -3.45 6.69
CA MET A 431 24.26 -3.38 7.76
C MET A 431 23.44 -4.68 7.86
N LYS A 432 23.22 -5.12 9.08
CA LYS A 432 22.33 -6.25 9.40
C LYS A 432 21.16 -5.78 10.27
N ASP A 433 20.04 -6.47 10.13
CA ASP A 433 18.87 -6.28 10.99
C ASP A 433 19.08 -6.96 12.38
N ALA A 434 18.07 -6.90 13.25
CA ALA A 434 18.15 -7.47 14.58
C ALA A 434 18.25 -9.01 14.61
N TRP A 435 17.94 -9.68 13.50
CA TRP A 435 18.04 -11.14 13.35
C TRP A 435 19.33 -11.57 12.63
N GLY A 436 20.24 -10.63 12.38
CA GLY A 436 21.52 -10.91 11.73
C GLY A 436 21.47 -11.04 10.21
N LEU A 437 20.31 -10.81 9.59
CA LEU A 437 20.15 -10.84 8.14
C LEU A 437 20.60 -9.52 7.50
N PRO A 438 21.15 -9.51 6.27
CA PRO A 438 21.42 -8.28 5.53
C PRO A 438 20.21 -7.34 5.52
N ALA A 439 20.42 -6.10 5.93
CA ALA A 439 19.37 -5.10 5.96
C ALA A 439 18.89 -4.76 4.54
N MET A 440 17.67 -4.26 4.47
CA MET A 440 17.14 -3.70 3.23
C MET A 440 17.89 -2.43 2.87
N ARG A 441 18.36 -2.31 1.61
CA ARG A 441 18.90 -1.06 1.07
C ARG A 441 17.98 -0.53 -0.01
N ILE A 442 17.52 0.71 0.16
CA ILE A 442 16.66 1.41 -0.79
C ILE A 442 17.51 2.43 -1.55
N THR A 443 17.55 2.30 -2.88
CA THR A 443 18.12 3.30 -3.77
C THR A 443 16.98 3.89 -4.59
N THR A 444 16.69 5.20 -4.45
CA THR A 444 15.62 5.82 -5.22
C THR A 444 15.81 7.32 -5.42
N THR A 445 15.53 7.76 -6.63
CA THR A 445 15.39 9.16 -7.02
C THR A 445 14.26 9.28 -8.03
N SER A 446 13.58 10.42 -8.05
CA SER A 446 12.55 10.67 -9.06
C SER A 446 13.16 11.00 -10.41
N HIS A 447 12.48 10.60 -11.49
CA HIS A 447 12.82 11.02 -12.84
C HIS A 447 12.56 12.53 -13.02
N GLU A 448 13.28 13.21 -13.93
CA GLU A 448 13.04 14.64 -14.21
C GLU A 448 11.59 14.97 -14.56
N ASN A 449 10.93 14.06 -15.26
CA ASN A 449 9.51 14.15 -15.58
C ASN A 449 8.63 14.19 -14.31
N ASP A 450 8.98 13.40 -13.30
CA ASP A 450 8.24 13.33 -12.05
C ASP A 450 8.35 14.66 -11.28
N PHE A 451 9.54 15.28 -11.30
CA PHE A 451 9.74 16.61 -10.70
C PHE A 451 8.86 17.69 -11.38
N LYS A 452 8.75 17.67 -12.72
CA LYS A 452 7.83 18.57 -13.44
C LYS A 452 6.38 18.34 -13.03
N GLY A 453 5.97 17.07 -12.91
CA GLY A 453 4.65 16.70 -12.42
C GLY A 453 4.41 17.18 -10.99
N MET A 454 5.35 16.93 -10.06
CA MET A 454 5.22 17.38 -8.67
C MET A 454 5.05 18.90 -8.57
N GLN A 455 5.85 19.69 -9.30
CA GLN A 455 5.74 21.14 -9.31
C GLN A 455 4.39 21.60 -9.84
N PHE A 456 3.92 21.03 -10.98
CA PHE A 456 2.59 21.33 -11.52
C PHE A 456 1.48 21.12 -10.48
N PHE A 457 1.49 20.00 -9.78
CA PHE A 457 0.46 19.69 -8.78
C PHE A 457 0.57 20.55 -7.52
N ILE A 458 1.76 21.02 -7.14
CA ILE A 458 1.95 22.02 -6.07
C ILE A 458 1.29 23.33 -6.49
N ASP A 459 1.56 23.82 -7.71
CA ASP A 459 1.00 25.07 -8.21
C ASP A 459 -0.54 25.03 -8.27
N ARG A 460 -1.10 23.92 -8.76
CA ARG A 460 -2.56 23.69 -8.76
C ARG A 460 -3.14 23.62 -7.34
N SER A 461 -2.40 23.06 -6.38
CA SER A 461 -2.83 23.03 -4.98
C SER A 461 -2.91 24.44 -4.38
N VAL A 462 -1.92 25.30 -4.65
CA VAL A 462 -1.92 26.70 -4.24
C VAL A 462 -3.12 27.46 -4.84
N GLU A 463 -3.37 27.26 -6.13
CA GLU A 463 -4.50 27.89 -6.84
C GLU A 463 -5.85 27.48 -6.22
N ILE A 464 -6.04 26.17 -5.99
CA ILE A 464 -7.28 25.65 -5.41
C ILE A 464 -7.50 26.19 -4.00
N LEU A 465 -6.47 26.24 -3.14
CA LEU A 465 -6.58 26.77 -1.79
C LEU A 465 -6.91 28.27 -1.75
N LYS A 466 -6.32 29.07 -2.66
CA LYS A 466 -6.68 30.48 -2.83
C LYS A 466 -8.13 30.64 -3.27
N ALA A 467 -8.57 29.88 -4.27
CA ALA A 467 -9.96 29.90 -4.75
C ALA A 467 -10.97 29.44 -3.67
N ALA A 468 -10.54 28.54 -2.77
CA ALA A 468 -11.33 28.08 -1.63
C ALA A 468 -11.50 29.17 -0.54
N GLY A 469 -10.70 30.23 -0.57
CA GLY A 469 -10.77 31.34 0.38
C GLY A 469 -9.81 31.22 1.56
N ALA A 470 -8.69 30.50 1.40
CA ALA A 470 -7.64 30.48 2.40
C ALA A 470 -7.03 31.89 2.58
N THR A 471 -6.84 32.30 3.83
CA THR A 471 -6.26 33.63 4.21
C THR A 471 -4.73 33.66 4.04
N GLN A 472 -4.10 32.49 4.16
CA GLN A 472 -2.68 32.27 3.89
C GLN A 472 -2.53 30.95 3.13
N VAL A 473 -1.62 30.91 2.15
CA VAL A 473 -1.34 29.71 1.37
C VAL A 473 0.16 29.59 1.15
N TRP A 474 0.70 28.38 1.33
CA TRP A 474 2.11 28.07 1.07
C TRP A 474 2.27 26.70 0.41
N ALA A 475 3.32 26.55 -0.37
CA ALA A 475 3.74 25.26 -0.89
C ALA A 475 4.42 24.45 0.23
N ASP A 476 4.06 23.18 0.36
CA ASP A 476 4.71 22.25 1.31
C ASP A 476 6.01 21.66 0.73
N GLY A 477 6.33 21.96 -0.55
CA GLY A 477 7.51 21.50 -1.26
C GLY A 477 7.33 20.16 -1.96
N ILE A 478 8.35 19.77 -2.69
CA ILE A 478 8.44 18.50 -3.40
C ILE A 478 8.69 17.39 -2.39
N ASN A 479 7.87 16.34 -2.46
CA ASN A 479 8.08 15.12 -1.69
C ASN A 479 8.69 14.03 -2.60
N ASP A 480 10.01 14.09 -2.77
CA ASP A 480 10.78 13.03 -3.41
C ASP A 480 11.03 11.91 -2.40
N SER A 481 10.19 10.89 -2.44
CA SER A 481 10.12 9.85 -1.42
C SER A 481 11.43 9.09 -1.22
N LYS A 482 11.80 8.87 0.04
CA LYS A 482 12.95 8.05 0.47
C LYS A 482 12.55 6.59 0.78
N GLY A 483 11.51 6.09 0.14
CA GLY A 483 10.87 4.81 0.46
C GLY A 483 9.51 5.07 1.11
N GLY A 484 8.46 5.16 0.31
CA GLY A 484 7.10 5.46 0.78
C GLY A 484 6.26 4.22 1.01
N ALA A 485 5.07 4.42 1.58
CA ALA A 485 4.12 3.36 1.88
C ALA A 485 3.50 2.68 0.64
N HIS A 486 3.74 3.20 -0.56
CA HIS A 486 3.18 2.70 -1.81
C HIS A 486 4.23 1.99 -2.68
N ALA A 487 5.13 1.24 -2.05
CA ALA A 487 6.19 0.50 -2.74
C ALA A 487 5.62 -0.54 -3.72
N ARG A 488 6.10 -0.50 -4.97
CA ARG A 488 5.64 -1.36 -6.07
C ARG A 488 6.70 -1.48 -7.16
N GLY A 489 6.54 -2.48 -8.06
CA GLY A 489 7.37 -2.67 -9.24
C GLY A 489 8.57 -3.60 -9.08
N THR A 490 8.95 -3.94 -7.86
CA THR A 490 10.21 -4.65 -7.52
C THR A 490 10.26 -6.15 -7.86
N ALA A 491 9.16 -6.71 -8.38
CA ALA A 491 9.07 -8.06 -8.94
C ALA A 491 8.04 -8.05 -10.09
N ARG A 492 8.24 -7.11 -11.04
CA ARG A 492 7.27 -6.75 -12.06
C ARG A 492 6.76 -7.94 -12.87
N MET A 493 5.46 -7.91 -13.21
CA MET A 493 4.85 -8.93 -14.07
C MET A 493 5.09 -8.67 -15.56
N GLY A 494 5.03 -9.75 -16.35
CA GLY A 494 5.15 -9.71 -17.81
C GLY A 494 5.04 -11.10 -18.41
N ASN A 495 4.95 -11.17 -19.75
CA ASN A 495 4.85 -12.43 -20.48
C ASN A 495 6.23 -13.04 -20.82
N ASP A 496 7.27 -12.20 -20.87
CA ASP A 496 8.63 -12.63 -21.18
C ASP A 496 9.47 -12.76 -19.89
N PRO A 497 10.00 -13.95 -19.57
CA PRO A 497 10.81 -14.19 -18.38
C PRO A 497 12.13 -13.38 -18.38
N LYS A 498 12.59 -12.87 -19.52
CA LYS A 498 13.79 -12.02 -19.60
C LYS A 498 13.53 -10.58 -19.13
N SER A 499 12.29 -10.13 -19.20
CA SER A 499 11.88 -8.75 -18.87
C SER A 499 10.90 -8.64 -17.69
N SER A 500 10.66 -9.77 -16.99
CA SER A 500 9.75 -9.82 -15.85
C SER A 500 10.16 -10.91 -14.85
N VAL A 501 9.62 -10.82 -13.64
CA VAL A 501 9.86 -11.78 -12.55
C VAL A 501 8.72 -12.77 -12.44
N VAL A 502 7.50 -12.32 -12.65
CA VAL A 502 6.28 -13.15 -12.60
C VAL A 502 5.45 -13.01 -13.88
N ASN A 503 4.69 -14.04 -14.20
CA ASN A 503 3.76 -14.01 -15.33
C ASN A 503 2.46 -13.25 -14.97
N LYS A 504 1.54 -13.16 -15.92
CA LYS A 504 0.24 -12.47 -15.74
C LYS A 504 -0.66 -13.03 -14.63
N TYR A 505 -0.37 -14.20 -14.11
CA TYR A 505 -1.05 -14.83 -12.97
C TYR A 505 -0.23 -14.80 -11.68
N HIS A 506 0.79 -13.95 -11.62
CA HIS A 506 1.69 -13.79 -10.48
C HIS A 506 2.59 -14.99 -10.16
N ARG A 507 2.59 -16.05 -10.99
CA ARG A 507 3.50 -17.18 -10.83
C ARG A 507 4.91 -16.75 -11.24
N ALA A 508 5.89 -17.03 -10.38
CA ALA A 508 7.30 -16.81 -10.71
C ALA A 508 7.69 -17.62 -11.96
N HIS A 509 8.47 -17.01 -12.86
CA HIS A 509 8.91 -17.70 -14.07
C HIS A 509 9.85 -18.88 -13.75
N ASP A 510 10.70 -18.71 -12.74
CA ASP A 510 11.74 -19.67 -12.37
C ASP A 510 11.26 -20.78 -11.41
N VAL A 511 10.17 -20.54 -10.66
CA VAL A 511 9.71 -21.42 -9.58
C VAL A 511 8.22 -21.72 -9.75
N PRO A 512 7.86 -22.94 -10.17
CA PRO A 512 6.52 -23.25 -10.67
C PRO A 512 5.40 -23.20 -9.62
N ASN A 513 5.73 -23.27 -8.34
CA ASN A 513 4.81 -23.23 -7.21
C ASN A 513 5.08 -22.06 -6.25
N LEU A 514 5.70 -20.98 -6.76
CA LEU A 514 5.85 -19.70 -6.07
C LEU A 514 5.01 -18.64 -6.77
N PHE A 515 4.18 -17.94 -6.01
CA PHE A 515 3.35 -16.82 -6.47
C PHE A 515 3.71 -15.56 -5.69
N VAL A 516 3.99 -14.45 -6.40
CA VAL A 516 4.31 -13.15 -5.78
C VAL A 516 3.15 -12.21 -6.01
N VAL A 517 2.38 -11.96 -4.95
CA VAL A 517 1.07 -11.30 -5.05
C VAL A 517 1.01 -10.12 -4.09
N ASP A 518 1.55 -9.00 -4.51
CA ASP A 518 1.47 -7.70 -3.82
C ASP A 518 1.87 -6.56 -4.79
N GLY A 519 2.16 -5.38 -4.26
CA GLY A 519 2.56 -4.23 -5.08
C GLY A 519 3.85 -4.44 -5.87
N SER A 520 4.72 -5.38 -5.48
CA SER A 520 5.97 -5.65 -6.19
C SER A 520 5.76 -6.08 -7.65
N SER A 521 4.63 -6.71 -7.96
CA SER A 521 4.30 -7.20 -9.30
C SER A 521 3.85 -6.12 -10.30
N PHE A 522 3.66 -4.87 -9.87
CA PHE A 522 3.20 -3.77 -10.73
C PHE A 522 4.20 -3.48 -11.86
N VAL A 523 3.66 -3.11 -13.03
CA VAL A 523 4.45 -2.71 -14.21
C VAL A 523 4.68 -1.20 -14.23
N THR A 524 3.61 -0.43 -13.93
CA THR A 524 3.62 1.03 -13.84
C THR A 524 2.98 1.50 -12.53
N GLY A 525 3.26 2.74 -12.13
CA GLY A 525 2.87 3.27 -10.83
C GLY A 525 1.39 3.58 -10.67
N GLY A 526 0.68 3.84 -11.75
CA GLY A 526 -0.67 4.38 -11.70
C GLY A 526 -0.75 5.80 -11.09
N ARG A 527 -1.96 6.36 -11.05
CA ARG A 527 -2.24 7.75 -10.62
C ARG A 527 -2.99 7.83 -9.31
N ASN A 528 -2.91 6.76 -8.52
CA ASN A 528 -3.60 6.67 -7.24
C ASN A 528 -2.96 5.64 -6.30
N HIS A 529 -3.57 5.44 -5.14
CA HIS A 529 -3.14 4.45 -4.16
C HIS A 529 -3.25 3.03 -4.73
N PRO A 530 -2.25 2.15 -4.53
CA PRO A 530 -2.19 0.84 -5.19
C PRO A 530 -3.10 -0.23 -4.59
N THR A 531 -3.61 -0.05 -3.36
CA THR A 531 -4.21 -1.11 -2.54
C THR A 531 -5.38 -1.80 -3.24
N MET A 532 -6.26 -1.04 -3.92
CA MET A 532 -7.42 -1.63 -4.61
C MET A 532 -7.00 -2.51 -5.77
N THR A 533 -6.01 -2.07 -6.55
CA THR A 533 -5.44 -2.85 -7.66
C THR A 533 -4.70 -4.09 -7.15
N ILE A 534 -3.96 -3.99 -6.04
CA ILE A 534 -3.34 -5.15 -5.37
C ILE A 534 -4.41 -6.18 -5.00
N SER A 535 -5.53 -5.74 -4.41
CA SER A 535 -6.62 -6.65 -4.01
C SER A 535 -7.29 -7.31 -5.22
N ALA A 536 -7.59 -6.56 -6.28
CA ALA A 536 -8.19 -7.11 -7.50
C ALA A 536 -7.28 -8.14 -8.18
N LEU A 537 -5.98 -7.85 -8.28
CA LEU A 537 -4.97 -8.78 -8.80
C LEU A 537 -4.86 -10.04 -7.94
N ALA A 538 -4.96 -9.91 -6.61
CA ALA A 538 -4.95 -11.05 -5.70
C ALA A 538 -6.18 -11.94 -5.88
N TYR A 539 -7.38 -11.38 -6.05
CA TYR A 539 -8.60 -12.15 -6.38
C TYR A 539 -8.45 -12.91 -7.70
N ARG A 540 -7.91 -12.24 -8.73
CA ARG A 540 -7.64 -12.87 -10.03
C ARG A 540 -6.61 -14.01 -9.93
N CYS A 541 -5.55 -13.80 -9.17
CA CYS A 541 -4.53 -14.83 -8.93
C CYS A 541 -5.13 -16.01 -8.17
N ALA A 542 -5.91 -15.78 -7.12
CA ALA A 542 -6.55 -16.83 -6.33
C ALA A 542 -7.53 -17.66 -7.18
N ASP A 543 -8.37 -17.02 -7.99
CA ASP A 543 -9.32 -17.70 -8.89
C ASP A 543 -8.57 -18.62 -9.88
N HIS A 544 -7.51 -18.10 -10.52
CA HIS A 544 -6.66 -18.90 -11.41
C HIS A 544 -6.00 -20.08 -10.68
N LEU A 545 -5.41 -19.82 -9.52
CA LEU A 545 -4.70 -20.82 -8.73
C LEU A 545 -5.62 -21.94 -8.23
N ILE A 546 -6.82 -21.59 -7.76
CA ILE A 546 -7.84 -22.56 -7.32
C ILE A 546 -8.27 -23.47 -8.50
N LYS A 547 -8.51 -22.88 -9.67
CA LYS A 547 -8.89 -23.64 -10.88
C LYS A 547 -7.77 -24.57 -11.32
N ALA A 548 -6.52 -24.06 -11.37
CA ALA A 548 -5.35 -24.82 -11.77
C ALA A 548 -5.05 -25.97 -10.78
N ALA A 549 -5.22 -25.73 -9.49
CA ALA A 549 -5.04 -26.75 -8.45
C ALA A 549 -6.08 -27.87 -8.55
N LYS A 550 -7.36 -27.51 -8.70
CA LYS A 550 -8.45 -28.50 -8.83
C LYS A 550 -8.41 -29.30 -10.13
N SER A 551 -7.82 -28.76 -11.20
CA SER A 551 -7.64 -29.46 -12.49
C SER A 551 -6.34 -30.25 -12.59
N GLY A 552 -5.47 -30.21 -11.56
CA GLY A 552 -4.16 -30.87 -11.58
C GLY A 552 -3.10 -30.17 -12.45
N ASN A 553 -3.41 -28.99 -13.01
CA ASN A 553 -2.48 -28.22 -13.85
C ASN A 553 -1.39 -27.50 -13.03
N VAL A 554 -1.59 -27.33 -11.75
CA VAL A 554 -0.56 -26.97 -10.77
C VAL A 554 -0.54 -28.09 -9.75
N THR A 555 0.57 -28.79 -9.66
CA THR A 555 0.75 -29.84 -8.65
C THR A 555 0.86 -29.14 -7.29
N ILE A 556 -0.20 -29.21 -6.50
CA ILE A 556 -0.27 -28.79 -5.11
C ILE A 556 -0.16 -30.03 -4.24
#